data_e3db1f10b95aa22c77e4beffe4c240b1
#
_entry.id   e3db1f10b95aa22c77e4beffe4c240b1
#
_cell.length_a   1.000
_cell.length_b   1.000
_cell.length_c   1.000
_cell.angle_alpha   90.00
_cell.angle_beta   90.00
_cell.angle_gamma   90.00
#
_symmetry.space_group_name_H-M   'P 1'
#
loop_
_entity.id
_entity.type
_entity.pdbx_description
1 polymer ?
#
loop_
_entity_poly.entity_id
_entity_poly.type
_entity_poly.pdbx_seq_one_letter_code
_entity_poly.pdbx_strand_id
1 'polypeptide(L)'
;MDMRSNLTTLCYIENEDSYLMLHRVKKEVDINKDKWIGVGGHFEAGESPEECLLREVYEETGLTLTSWRLRGIITFGTDTYDTEYMFLYTADEYTGAMTDCNEGTLEWVPKEAVCELPIWEGDKIFFRLLGEDADFFSLKMFYEGDRLVEAVLDGRDLLEAEAAESVETV
;
A
#
# COMPACT_ATOMS: atom_id res chain seq x y z
N MET A 1 -18.82 9.33 19.21
CA MET A 1 -17.36 9.30 19.25
C MET A 1 -16.86 8.55 18.04
N ASP A 2 -16.33 9.29 17.06
CA ASP A 2 -15.83 8.70 15.84
C ASP A 2 -14.45 8.11 16.09
N MET A 3 -14.43 6.82 16.45
CA MET A 3 -13.16 6.10 16.47
C MET A 3 -12.88 5.60 15.06
N ARG A 4 -11.88 6.20 14.44
CA ARG A 4 -11.41 5.78 13.14
C ARG A 4 -10.88 4.35 13.23
N SER A 5 -11.29 3.47 12.33
CA SER A 5 -10.80 2.10 12.30
C SER A 5 -9.30 2.07 11.98
N ASN A 6 -8.57 1.20 12.65
CA ASN A 6 -7.18 0.91 12.32
C ASN A 6 -7.06 -0.05 11.12
N LEU A 7 -8.19 -0.57 10.62
CA LEU A 7 -8.22 -1.42 9.43
C LEU A 7 -8.38 -0.54 8.20
N THR A 8 -7.53 -0.77 7.22
CA THR A 8 -7.56 -0.03 5.96
C THR A 8 -7.43 -0.99 4.78
N THR A 9 -7.75 -0.49 3.60
CA THR A 9 -7.43 -1.16 2.33
C THR A 9 -6.35 -0.37 1.61
N LEU A 10 -5.52 -1.08 0.86
CA LEU A 10 -4.53 -0.50 -0.03
C LEU A 10 -4.60 -1.28 -1.34
N CYS A 11 -4.92 -0.60 -2.43
CA CYS A 11 -5.13 -1.24 -3.72
C CYS A 11 -4.24 -0.65 -4.80
N TYR A 12 -3.56 -1.53 -5.52
CA TYR A 12 -2.86 -1.17 -6.74
C TYR A 12 -3.62 -1.73 -7.92
N ILE A 13 -4.31 -0.84 -8.65
CA ILE A 13 -4.96 -1.20 -9.90
C ILE A 13 -3.84 -1.33 -10.94
N GLU A 14 -3.83 -2.45 -11.65
CA GLU A 14 -2.73 -2.77 -12.56
C GLU A 14 -3.22 -3.09 -13.96
N ASN A 15 -2.40 -2.77 -14.91
CA ASN A 15 -2.44 -3.35 -16.25
C ASN A 15 -1.17 -4.19 -16.43
N GLU A 16 -0.88 -4.65 -17.63
CA GLU A 16 0.28 -5.50 -17.88
C GLU A 16 1.59 -4.83 -17.46
N ASP A 17 1.74 -3.52 -17.71
CA ASP A 17 3.00 -2.79 -17.57
C ASP A 17 3.06 -1.82 -16.39
N SER A 18 1.91 -1.43 -15.82
CA SER A 18 1.85 -0.29 -14.89
C SER A 18 0.92 -0.52 -13.71
N TYR A 19 1.17 0.24 -12.64
CA TYR A 19 0.25 0.40 -11.51
C TYR A 19 -0.34 1.81 -11.54
N LEU A 20 -1.63 1.94 -11.18
CA LEU A 20 -2.24 3.24 -10.93
C LEU A 20 -1.80 3.71 -9.55
N MET A 21 -1.07 4.80 -9.49
CA MET A 21 -0.51 5.34 -8.25
C MET A 21 -1.11 6.70 -7.93
N LEU A 22 -1.24 6.97 -6.64
CA LEU A 22 -1.70 8.25 -6.11
C LEU A 22 -0.50 9.01 -5.54
N HIS A 23 -0.20 10.18 -6.12
CA HIS A 23 0.81 11.08 -5.58
C HIS A 23 0.14 12.04 -4.59
N ARG A 24 0.45 11.91 -3.31
CA ARG A 24 -0.20 12.61 -2.19
C ARG A 24 0.32 14.04 -2.06
N VAL A 25 -0.21 14.97 -2.86
CA VAL A 25 0.28 16.36 -2.93
C VAL A 25 -0.77 17.40 -2.59
N LYS A 26 -2.03 17.01 -2.37
CA LYS A 26 -3.13 17.98 -2.18
C LYS A 26 -3.44 18.32 -0.72
N LYS A 27 -2.97 17.53 0.24
CA LYS A 27 -3.17 17.80 1.68
C LYS A 27 -1.87 18.31 2.30
N GLU A 28 -1.96 19.37 3.11
CA GLU A 28 -0.78 19.93 3.80
C GLU A 28 -0.32 19.05 4.98
N VAL A 29 -1.28 18.46 5.71
CA VAL A 29 -0.99 17.58 6.85
C VAL A 29 -1.40 16.17 6.47
N ASP A 30 -0.41 15.35 6.12
CA ASP A 30 -0.61 13.99 5.64
C ASP A 30 0.66 13.19 5.89
N ILE A 31 0.55 12.04 6.59
CA ILE A 31 1.68 11.13 6.81
C ILE A 31 2.32 10.69 5.48
N ASN A 32 1.50 10.58 4.43
CA ASN A 32 1.96 10.19 3.09
C ASN A 32 2.30 11.38 2.19
N LYS A 33 2.42 12.59 2.75
CA LYS A 33 2.66 13.79 1.95
C LYS A 33 3.88 13.63 1.04
N ASP A 34 3.70 13.98 -0.22
CA ASP A 34 4.70 13.88 -1.30
C ASP A 34 5.08 12.44 -1.67
N LYS A 35 4.49 11.43 -1.02
CA LYS A 35 4.74 10.02 -1.36
C LYS A 35 3.75 9.53 -2.42
N TRP A 36 4.18 8.51 -3.14
CA TRP A 36 3.36 7.76 -4.08
C TRP A 36 2.87 6.50 -3.40
N ILE A 37 1.55 6.30 -3.40
CA ILE A 37 0.91 5.13 -2.77
C ILE A 37 -0.17 4.56 -3.68
N GLY A 38 -0.75 3.45 -3.30
CA GLY A 38 -1.97 2.93 -3.92
C GLY A 38 -3.20 3.70 -3.44
N VAL A 39 -4.37 3.29 -3.89
CA VAL A 39 -5.65 3.86 -3.46
C VAL A 39 -6.26 2.99 -2.36
N GLY A 40 -7.04 3.58 -1.48
CA GLY A 40 -7.68 2.88 -0.38
C GLY A 40 -7.96 3.82 0.78
N GLY A 41 -8.41 3.26 1.89
CA GLY A 41 -8.71 4.04 3.07
C GLY A 41 -9.27 3.19 4.19
N HIS A 42 -9.77 3.88 5.22
CA HIS A 42 -10.26 3.26 6.45
C HIS A 42 -11.61 2.58 6.26
N PHE A 43 -11.77 1.42 6.91
CA PHE A 43 -13.06 0.74 6.98
C PHE A 43 -14.08 1.62 7.70
N GLU A 44 -15.29 1.63 7.20
CA GLU A 44 -16.45 2.14 7.92
C GLU A 44 -17.09 1.01 8.73
N ALA A 45 -17.88 1.37 9.73
CA ALA A 45 -18.53 0.39 10.61
C ALA A 45 -19.34 -0.63 9.78
N GLY A 46 -19.09 -1.91 10.04
CA GLY A 46 -19.80 -3.00 9.37
C GLY A 46 -19.34 -3.35 7.97
N GLU A 47 -18.35 -2.64 7.42
CA GLU A 47 -17.82 -2.98 6.11
C GLU A 47 -16.93 -4.23 6.15
N SER A 48 -17.08 -5.10 5.15
CA SER A 48 -16.08 -6.12 4.84
C SER A 48 -14.88 -5.48 4.14
N PRO A 49 -13.73 -6.18 4.06
CA PRO A 49 -12.60 -5.68 3.26
C PRO A 49 -12.98 -5.34 1.82
N GLU A 50 -13.81 -6.15 1.19
CA GLU A 50 -14.25 -5.94 -0.20
C GLU A 50 -15.17 -4.73 -0.33
N GLU A 51 -16.06 -4.53 0.63
CA GLU A 51 -16.92 -3.36 0.65
C GLU A 51 -16.11 -2.06 0.79
N CYS A 52 -15.12 -2.06 1.69
CA CYS A 52 -14.21 -0.94 1.86
C CYS A 52 -13.39 -0.70 0.58
N LEU A 53 -12.84 -1.78 0.00
CA LEU A 53 -12.09 -1.71 -1.25
C LEU A 53 -12.87 -1.03 -2.36
N LEU A 54 -14.08 -1.52 -2.62
CA LEU A 54 -14.91 -1.03 -3.73
C LEU A 54 -15.32 0.43 -3.50
N ARG A 55 -15.69 0.78 -2.29
CA ARG A 55 -16.10 2.15 -1.93
C ARG A 55 -14.92 3.12 -2.07
N GLU A 56 -13.78 2.80 -1.45
CA GLU A 56 -12.61 3.70 -1.48
C GLU A 56 -12.04 3.88 -2.88
N VAL A 57 -11.96 2.81 -3.66
CA VAL A 57 -11.49 2.91 -5.05
C VAL A 57 -12.42 3.80 -5.85
N TYR A 58 -13.73 3.63 -5.71
CA TYR A 58 -14.69 4.48 -6.42
C TYR A 58 -14.58 5.95 -5.99
N GLU A 59 -14.51 6.22 -4.69
CA GLU A 59 -14.39 7.59 -4.17
C GLU A 59 -13.11 8.28 -4.66
N GLU A 60 -11.99 7.57 -4.70
CA GLU A 60 -10.71 8.17 -5.08
C GLU A 60 -10.46 8.22 -6.58
N THR A 61 -10.99 7.28 -7.35
CA THR A 61 -10.67 7.15 -8.78
C THR A 61 -11.86 7.31 -9.73
N GLY A 62 -13.08 7.12 -9.24
CA GLY A 62 -14.27 7.03 -10.08
C GLY A 62 -14.45 5.66 -10.75
N LEU A 63 -13.53 4.73 -10.52
CA LEU A 63 -13.59 3.41 -11.14
C LEU A 63 -14.33 2.41 -10.25
N THR A 64 -15.08 1.51 -10.88
CA THR A 64 -15.74 0.39 -10.20
C THR A 64 -14.99 -0.89 -10.55
N LEU A 65 -14.34 -1.48 -9.55
CA LEU A 65 -13.60 -2.73 -9.75
C LEU A 65 -14.55 -3.88 -10.04
N THR A 66 -14.19 -4.73 -11.00
CA THR A 66 -14.93 -5.95 -11.33
C THR A 66 -14.12 -7.22 -11.09
N SER A 67 -12.81 -7.10 -10.86
CA SER A 67 -11.94 -8.20 -10.49
C SER A 67 -10.84 -7.69 -9.57
N TRP A 68 -10.58 -8.41 -8.47
CA TRP A 68 -9.56 -8.06 -7.50
C TRP A 68 -9.02 -9.31 -6.82
N ARG A 69 -7.85 -9.18 -6.21
CA ARG A 69 -7.20 -10.27 -5.49
C ARG A 69 -6.58 -9.74 -4.20
N LEU A 70 -6.88 -10.36 -3.07
CA LEU A 70 -6.22 -10.06 -1.80
C LEU A 70 -4.83 -10.69 -1.82
N ARG A 71 -3.79 -9.86 -1.73
CA ARG A 71 -2.42 -10.31 -1.86
C ARG A 71 -1.73 -10.52 -0.52
N GLY A 72 -2.09 -9.75 0.48
CA GLY A 72 -1.50 -9.87 1.80
C GLY A 72 -2.09 -8.91 2.80
N ILE A 73 -1.59 -8.98 4.04
CA ILE A 73 -1.91 -8.03 5.09
C ILE A 73 -0.62 -7.35 5.51
N ILE A 74 -0.65 -6.01 5.57
CA ILE A 74 0.50 -5.21 5.98
C ILE A 74 0.20 -4.59 7.34
N THR A 75 1.08 -4.85 8.30
CA THR A 75 1.07 -4.18 9.60
C THR A 75 1.99 -2.98 9.48
N PHE A 76 1.41 -1.78 9.44
CA PHE A 76 2.15 -0.53 9.26
C PHE A 76 2.19 0.22 10.58
N GLY A 77 3.36 0.27 11.20
CA GLY A 77 3.58 0.95 12.46
C GLY A 77 4.59 2.09 12.34
N THR A 78 4.38 3.14 13.13
CA THR A 78 5.30 4.27 13.23
C THR A 78 5.44 4.68 14.69
N ASP A 79 6.48 5.45 14.98
CA ASP A 79 6.69 6.04 16.32
C ASP A 79 5.75 7.21 16.61
N THR A 80 5.01 7.71 15.60
CA THR A 80 4.20 8.92 15.70
C THR A 80 2.70 8.65 15.63
N TYR A 81 2.28 7.67 14.85
CA TYR A 81 0.87 7.38 14.58
C TYR A 81 0.48 5.97 15.03
N ASP A 82 -0.82 5.75 15.21
CA ASP A 82 -1.35 4.42 15.53
C ASP A 82 -1.05 3.42 14.43
N THR A 83 -0.89 2.15 14.82
CA THR A 83 -0.66 1.06 13.86
C THR A 83 -1.88 0.87 12.97
N GLU A 84 -1.66 0.74 11.67
CA GLU A 84 -2.69 0.37 10.70
C GLU A 84 -2.45 -1.05 10.20
N TYR A 85 -3.55 -1.76 9.99
CA TYR A 85 -3.54 -3.09 9.37
C TYR A 85 -4.17 -2.95 8.00
N MET A 86 -3.35 -3.03 6.96
CA MET A 86 -3.76 -2.75 5.59
C MET A 86 -3.99 -4.03 4.82
N PHE A 87 -5.19 -4.17 4.27
CA PHE A 87 -5.53 -5.27 3.35
C PHE A 87 -5.03 -4.87 1.97
N LEU A 88 -3.96 -5.54 1.51
CA LEU A 88 -3.31 -5.23 0.24
C LEU A 88 -3.97 -6.00 -0.89
N TYR A 89 -4.53 -5.25 -1.83
CA TYR A 89 -5.19 -5.79 -3.02
C TYR A 89 -4.47 -5.37 -4.30
N THR A 90 -4.56 -6.20 -5.32
CA THR A 90 -4.35 -5.79 -6.71
C THR A 90 -5.66 -6.00 -7.47
N ALA A 91 -5.87 -5.21 -8.52
CA ALA A 91 -7.08 -5.29 -9.34
C ALA A 91 -6.71 -4.96 -10.79
N ASP A 92 -7.22 -5.74 -11.73
CA ASP A 92 -6.88 -5.62 -13.16
C ASP A 92 -8.08 -5.39 -14.07
N GLU A 93 -9.30 -5.45 -13.54
CA GLU A 93 -10.51 -5.22 -14.32
C GLU A 93 -11.41 -4.23 -13.61
N TYR A 94 -11.93 -3.27 -14.36
CA TYR A 94 -12.79 -2.22 -13.83
C TYR A 94 -13.65 -1.63 -14.94
N THR A 95 -14.71 -0.90 -14.54
CA THR A 95 -15.56 -0.10 -15.43
C THR A 95 -15.55 1.34 -14.97
N GLY A 96 -16.08 2.23 -15.80
CA GLY A 96 -16.16 3.66 -15.49
C GLY A 96 -14.98 4.43 -16.04
N ALA A 97 -14.96 5.72 -15.72
CA ALA A 97 -13.91 6.65 -16.15
C ALA A 97 -13.25 7.29 -14.93
N MET A 98 -11.94 7.46 -15.04
CA MET A 98 -11.14 8.05 -13.96
C MET A 98 -11.52 9.53 -13.76
N THR A 99 -11.71 9.92 -12.50
CA THR A 99 -12.00 11.29 -12.09
C THR A 99 -10.84 11.85 -11.27
N ASP A 100 -10.84 13.17 -11.04
CA ASP A 100 -9.84 13.80 -10.19
C ASP A 100 -9.97 13.33 -8.74
N CYS A 101 -8.84 13.07 -8.10
CA CYS A 101 -8.77 12.70 -6.70
C CYS A 101 -8.54 13.95 -5.84
N ASN A 102 -9.27 14.05 -4.71
CA ASN A 102 -9.14 15.18 -3.79
C ASN A 102 -7.85 15.13 -2.95
N GLU A 103 -7.19 13.99 -2.89
CA GLU A 103 -6.02 13.76 -2.03
C GLU A 103 -4.70 13.91 -2.77
N GLY A 104 -4.72 13.85 -4.08
CA GLY A 104 -3.52 13.94 -4.89
C GLY A 104 -3.78 13.76 -6.37
N THR A 105 -2.73 13.41 -7.09
CA THR A 105 -2.76 13.18 -8.54
C THR A 105 -2.63 11.69 -8.83
N LEU A 106 -3.53 11.17 -9.67
CA LEU A 106 -3.49 9.77 -10.12
C LEU A 106 -2.69 9.66 -11.41
N GLU A 107 -1.74 8.75 -11.44
CA GLU A 107 -0.92 8.47 -12.63
C GLU A 107 -0.64 6.99 -12.78
N TRP A 108 -0.61 6.53 -14.02
CA TRP A 108 -0.12 5.20 -14.34
C TRP A 108 1.41 5.22 -14.35
N VAL A 109 2.02 4.42 -13.48
CA VAL A 109 3.47 4.35 -13.32
C VAL A 109 3.96 2.99 -13.77
N PRO A 110 4.97 2.92 -14.68
CA PRO A 110 5.53 1.63 -15.06
C PRO A 110 6.00 0.84 -13.84
N LYS A 111 5.67 -0.45 -13.79
CA LYS A 111 6.02 -1.32 -12.66
C LYS A 111 7.53 -1.31 -12.35
N GLU A 112 8.35 -1.21 -13.38
CA GLU A 112 9.81 -1.15 -13.24
C GLU A 112 10.32 0.17 -12.64
N ALA A 113 9.51 1.24 -12.66
CA ALA A 113 9.88 2.57 -12.18
C ALA A 113 9.34 2.88 -10.77
N VAL A 114 8.43 2.08 -10.24
CA VAL A 114 7.75 2.37 -8.97
C VAL A 114 8.73 2.54 -7.81
N CYS A 115 9.73 1.70 -7.72
CA CYS A 115 10.71 1.74 -6.62
C CYS A 115 11.68 2.93 -6.71
N GLU A 116 11.69 3.67 -7.81
CA GLU A 116 12.49 4.87 -7.99
C GLU A 116 11.75 6.14 -7.52
N LEU A 117 10.45 6.04 -7.28
CA LEU A 117 9.64 7.15 -6.80
C LEU A 117 9.80 7.35 -5.28
N PRO A 118 9.45 8.54 -4.75
CA PRO A 118 9.32 8.74 -3.32
C PRO A 118 8.18 7.88 -2.75
N ILE A 119 8.52 6.69 -2.30
CA ILE A 119 7.60 5.75 -1.65
C ILE A 119 8.15 5.41 -0.26
N TRP A 120 7.32 4.79 0.56
CA TRP A 120 7.79 4.23 1.81
C TRP A 120 8.81 3.11 1.52
N GLU A 121 9.91 3.09 2.24
CA GLU A 121 11.01 2.15 1.98
C GLU A 121 10.55 0.69 2.02
N GLY A 122 9.67 0.36 2.95
CA GLY A 122 9.12 -0.99 3.07
C GLY A 122 8.20 -1.40 1.92
N ASP A 123 7.63 -0.44 1.19
CA ASP A 123 6.77 -0.74 0.06
C ASP A 123 7.53 -1.46 -1.05
N LYS A 124 8.84 -1.24 -1.15
CA LYS A 124 9.70 -1.95 -2.10
C LYS A 124 9.65 -3.46 -1.88
N ILE A 125 9.48 -3.88 -0.62
CA ILE A 125 9.38 -5.30 -0.27
C ILE A 125 8.13 -5.91 -0.89
N PHE A 126 6.96 -5.29 -0.68
CA PHE A 126 5.74 -5.87 -1.23
C PHE A 126 5.65 -5.71 -2.75
N PHE A 127 6.23 -4.66 -3.35
CA PHE A 127 6.28 -4.55 -4.81
C PHE A 127 7.09 -5.71 -5.40
N ARG A 128 8.18 -6.10 -4.76
CA ARG A 128 8.95 -7.29 -5.18
C ARG A 128 8.09 -8.55 -5.09
N LEU A 129 7.38 -8.73 -3.98
CA LEU A 129 6.50 -9.90 -3.79
C LEU A 129 5.36 -9.93 -4.81
N LEU A 130 4.76 -8.78 -5.13
CA LEU A 130 3.74 -8.68 -6.16
C LEU A 130 4.31 -9.03 -7.55
N GLY A 131 5.51 -8.56 -7.84
CA GLY A 131 6.19 -8.85 -9.11
C GLY A 131 6.56 -10.31 -9.29
N GLU A 132 6.81 -11.02 -8.19
CA GLU A 132 7.10 -12.45 -8.18
C GLU A 132 5.83 -13.31 -8.11
N ASP A 133 4.65 -12.68 -8.07
CA ASP A 133 3.36 -13.34 -7.86
C ASP A 133 3.37 -14.26 -6.64
N ALA A 134 3.92 -13.76 -5.54
CA ALA A 134 4.03 -14.49 -4.29
C ALA A 134 2.65 -14.89 -3.74
N ASP A 135 2.60 -16.00 -3.01
CA ASP A 135 1.42 -16.42 -2.27
C ASP A 135 1.07 -15.36 -1.20
N PHE A 136 -0.14 -15.44 -0.66
CA PHE A 136 -0.60 -14.53 0.40
C PHE A 136 0.45 -14.43 1.50
N PHE A 137 0.74 -13.18 1.92
CA PHE A 137 1.78 -12.92 2.91
C PHE A 137 1.30 -11.94 3.99
N SER A 138 2.01 -11.96 5.13
CA SER A 138 1.88 -10.98 6.19
C SER A 138 3.20 -10.23 6.31
N LEU A 139 3.17 -8.92 6.12
CA LEU A 139 4.36 -8.08 6.18
C LEU A 139 4.18 -7.00 7.24
N LYS A 140 5.03 -7.04 8.27
CA LYS A 140 5.07 -5.98 9.28
C LYS A 140 6.20 -5.02 8.93
N MET A 141 5.91 -3.73 8.97
CA MET A 141 6.88 -2.67 8.79
C MET A 141 6.75 -1.68 9.94
N PHE A 142 7.85 -1.33 10.56
CA PHE A 142 7.86 -0.30 11.60
C PHE A 142 8.88 0.79 11.24
N TYR A 143 8.45 2.05 11.39
CA TYR A 143 9.23 3.22 11.03
C TYR A 143 9.51 4.12 12.22
N GLU A 144 10.71 4.67 12.27
CA GLU A 144 11.04 5.84 13.08
C GLU A 144 11.18 7.01 12.12
N GLY A 145 10.22 7.95 12.17
CA GLY A 145 10.09 8.96 11.11
C GLY A 145 9.87 8.27 9.76
N ASP A 146 10.71 8.58 8.78
CA ASP A 146 10.66 7.96 7.45
C ASP A 146 11.60 6.75 7.32
N ARG A 147 12.30 6.39 8.38
CA ARG A 147 13.29 5.31 8.34
C ARG A 147 12.67 3.97 8.73
N LEU A 148 12.79 2.98 7.88
CA LEU A 148 12.35 1.61 8.16
C LEU A 148 13.33 0.96 9.15
N VAL A 149 12.85 0.64 10.36
CA VAL A 149 13.68 0.03 11.42
C VAL A 149 13.34 -1.43 11.67
N GLU A 150 12.19 -1.90 11.22
CA GLU A 150 11.79 -3.31 11.36
C GLU A 150 10.98 -3.73 10.14
N ALA A 151 11.29 -4.90 9.60
CA ALA A 151 10.54 -5.53 8.52
C ALA A 151 10.47 -7.03 8.77
N VAL A 152 9.25 -7.54 8.95
CA VAL A 152 9.01 -8.95 9.27
C VAL A 152 8.05 -9.54 8.25
N LEU A 153 8.51 -10.55 7.51
CA LEU A 153 7.71 -11.23 6.49
C LEU A 153 7.36 -12.64 6.98
N ASP A 154 6.06 -12.89 7.13
CA ASP A 154 5.54 -14.18 7.61
C ASP A 154 6.26 -14.67 8.88
N GLY A 155 6.54 -13.73 9.80
CA GLY A 155 7.21 -14.00 11.05
C GLY A 155 8.75 -14.03 10.98
N ARG A 156 9.33 -13.79 9.80
CA ARG A 156 10.80 -13.77 9.61
C ARG A 156 11.30 -12.34 9.53
N ASP A 157 12.26 -12.00 10.39
CA ASP A 157 12.89 -10.67 10.38
C ASP A 157 13.81 -10.54 9.16
N LEU A 158 13.47 -9.61 8.26
CA LEU A 158 14.24 -9.40 7.02
C LEU A 158 15.50 -8.57 7.25
N LEU A 159 15.46 -7.60 8.17
CA LEU A 159 16.59 -6.69 8.39
C LEU A 159 17.72 -7.39 9.16
N GLU A 160 17.42 -8.25 10.13
CA GLU A 160 18.41 -9.05 10.82
C GLU A 160 19.05 -10.08 9.87
N ALA A 161 18.25 -10.71 9.00
CA ALA A 161 18.75 -11.65 8.01
C ALA A 161 19.75 -10.99 7.05
N GLU A 162 19.43 -9.78 6.56
CA GLU A 162 20.33 -9.02 5.69
C GLU A 162 21.61 -8.59 6.41
N ALA A 163 21.51 -8.18 7.67
CA ALA A 163 22.68 -7.83 8.48
C ALA A 163 23.59 -9.04 8.70
N ALA A 164 23.01 -10.23 8.96
CA ALA A 164 23.77 -11.47 9.12
C ALA A 164 24.48 -11.88 7.83
N GLU A 165 23.80 -11.78 6.68
CA GLU A 165 24.38 -12.08 5.37
C GLU A 165 25.54 -11.13 5.04
N SER A 166 25.41 -9.84 5.34
CA SER A 166 26.48 -8.86 5.07
C SER A 166 27.71 -9.09 5.96
N VAL A 167 27.53 -9.65 7.15
CA VAL A 167 28.66 -10.02 8.04
C VAL A 167 29.36 -11.28 7.55
N GLU A 168 28.62 -12.24 6.97
CA GLU A 168 29.17 -13.50 6.46
C GLU A 168 29.94 -13.33 5.14
N THR A 169 29.73 -12.26 4.41
CA THR A 169 30.35 -11.97 3.13
C THR A 169 31.66 -11.18 3.22
N VAL A 170 32.14 -10.91 4.41
CA VAL A 170 33.42 -10.20 4.63
C VAL A 170 34.59 -11.18 4.63
#